data_db8e555a21118b2fa2162f0c3d2fd472
#
_entry.id   db8e555a21118b2fa2162f0c3d2fd472
#
_cell.length_a   1.000
_cell.length_b   1.000
_cell.length_c   1.000
_cell.angle_alpha   90.00
_cell.angle_beta   90.00
_cell.angle_gamma   90.00
#
_symmetry.space_group_name_H-M   'P 1'
#
loop_
_entity.id
_entity.type
_entity.pdbx_description
1 polymer ?
#
loop_
_entity_poly.entity_id
_entity_poly.type
_entity_poly.pdbx_seq_one_letter_code
_entity_poly.pdbx_strand_id
1 'polypeptide(L)'
;MTMPSPRTITASWLVVLAGLAVALAGCDAVLGSKSDPTTEEIFDQGQTDPTLVDDVGYVPLNPFYTQGFGGAFVRPVDVYVGYDEFVYVADDRGVHVLDLAGRPQFLLSEVAGQPLRDITAIVQDRRLDLYVAARRDTTVAGADCPSGGNPEACDLAVVYRISGLTTGTPRVADILWHPFDDGSRRFTRFETPDTYAGGTSDEDAEFTGVAVLADNRLYVTRRGPVNSTATGRPSQAFSPFNAFLQYTAEGEFVQYIRALTPDRPSLLSAYYPSDVLTFVGPPQRGSVALNEDFMIALAPPATQPDPTYGVVSVQVVETSDGTEYRVDSGRLGAAGNPDAGDGALFEAGQFVRPTSLAYAADQTGYLFVLDAGKDSLFVFNQNGIEGVAPPPGAGSTRPVRASFGGSGAGPLQFADPQGVAYYQEVVYVADTGNNRISRFRLNTDFE
;
A
#
# COMPACT_ATOMS: atom_id res chain seq x y z
N MET A 1 -50.75 -92.76 1.28
CA MET A 1 -49.65 -91.86 1.43
C MET A 1 -49.53 -91.05 0.16
N THR A 2 -50.06 -89.88 0.15
CA THR A 2 -50.18 -89.03 -1.02
C THR A 2 -49.16 -87.93 -0.93
N MET A 3 -48.30 -87.76 -1.94
CA MET A 3 -47.38 -86.63 -2.09
C MET A 3 -48.11 -85.41 -2.52
N PRO A 4 -47.76 -84.23 -2.00
CA PRO A 4 -48.32 -83.03 -2.49
C PRO A 4 -47.53 -82.45 -3.71
N SER A 5 -48.27 -81.90 -4.66
CA SER A 5 -47.84 -81.33 -5.91
C SER A 5 -47.02 -80.01 -5.73
N PRO A 6 -46.13 -79.59 -6.66
CA PRO A 6 -45.37 -78.32 -6.59
C PRO A 6 -46.26 -77.08 -6.85
N ARG A 7 -46.18 -76.13 -6.00
CA ARG A 7 -46.84 -74.81 -6.13
C ARG A 7 -46.10 -73.98 -7.17
N THR A 8 -46.86 -73.55 -8.13
CA THR A 8 -46.46 -72.54 -9.13
C THR A 8 -46.05 -71.24 -8.47
N ILE A 9 -44.84 -70.79 -8.76
CA ILE A 9 -44.36 -69.43 -8.41
C ILE A 9 -45.13 -68.49 -9.31
N THR A 10 -45.99 -67.69 -8.71
CA THR A 10 -46.89 -66.80 -9.40
C THR A 10 -46.13 -65.62 -10.10
N ALA A 11 -46.60 -65.28 -11.29
CA ALA A 11 -46.09 -64.22 -12.19
C ALA A 11 -46.01 -62.82 -11.56
N SER A 12 -46.47 -62.63 -10.33
CA SER A 12 -46.47 -61.40 -9.60
C SER A 12 -45.08 -60.89 -9.20
N TRP A 13 -44.11 -61.77 -9.00
CA TRP A 13 -42.73 -61.37 -8.61
C TRP A 13 -41.88 -60.93 -9.80
N LEU A 14 -42.16 -61.39 -10.99
CA LEU A 14 -41.49 -60.99 -12.22
C LEU A 14 -41.92 -59.56 -12.66
N VAL A 15 -43.17 -59.18 -12.42
CA VAL A 15 -43.65 -57.84 -12.73
C VAL A 15 -43.09 -56.78 -11.76
N VAL A 16 -42.91 -57.14 -10.49
CA VAL A 16 -42.25 -56.23 -9.49
C VAL A 16 -40.79 -56.04 -9.78
N LEU A 17 -40.05 -57.09 -10.17
CA LEU A 17 -38.65 -56.98 -10.57
C LEU A 17 -38.46 -56.20 -11.87
N ALA A 18 -39.34 -56.35 -12.86
CA ALA A 18 -39.32 -55.57 -14.09
C ALA A 18 -39.66 -54.08 -13.85
N GLY A 19 -40.62 -53.79 -12.95
CA GLY A 19 -40.99 -52.45 -12.54
C GLY A 19 -39.85 -51.73 -11.80
N LEU A 20 -39.12 -52.43 -10.95
CA LEU A 20 -37.97 -51.87 -10.22
C LEU A 20 -36.74 -51.60 -11.14
N ALA A 21 -36.51 -52.44 -12.14
CA ALA A 21 -35.47 -52.24 -13.14
C ALA A 21 -35.75 -51.02 -14.06
N VAL A 22 -37.01 -50.77 -14.40
CA VAL A 22 -37.41 -49.58 -15.21
C VAL A 22 -37.37 -48.31 -14.36
N ALA A 23 -37.63 -48.37 -13.05
CA ALA A 23 -37.51 -47.20 -12.16
C ALA A 23 -36.05 -46.82 -11.89
N LEU A 24 -35.10 -47.73 -11.92
CA LEU A 24 -33.67 -47.47 -11.80
C LEU A 24 -33.04 -46.93 -13.10
N ALA A 25 -33.55 -47.34 -14.26
CA ALA A 25 -33.12 -46.83 -15.56
C ALA A 25 -33.72 -45.44 -15.92
N GLY A 26 -34.79 -45.05 -15.24
CA GLY A 26 -35.48 -43.81 -15.51
C GLY A 26 -34.87 -42.55 -14.83
N CYS A 27 -34.03 -42.72 -13.82
CA CYS A 27 -33.39 -41.60 -13.15
C CYS A 27 -32.25 -40.97 -13.96
N ASP A 28 -31.52 -41.78 -14.75
CA ASP A 28 -30.46 -41.27 -15.61
C ASP A 28 -30.96 -40.50 -16.83
N ALA A 29 -32.20 -40.78 -17.29
CA ALA A 29 -32.80 -40.11 -18.45
C ALA A 29 -33.46 -38.75 -18.13
N VAL A 30 -33.68 -38.42 -16.83
CA VAL A 30 -34.36 -37.18 -16.40
C VAL A 30 -33.41 -36.25 -15.65
N LEU A 31 -32.32 -36.74 -15.08
CA LEU A 31 -31.37 -35.93 -14.28
C LEU A 31 -30.01 -35.73 -14.95
N GLY A 32 -29.79 -36.27 -16.18
CA GLY A 32 -28.49 -36.25 -16.83
C GLY A 32 -27.44 -37.04 -16.05
N SER A 33 -26.78 -37.97 -16.70
CA SER A 33 -25.61 -38.63 -16.12
C SER A 33 -24.47 -37.63 -15.98
N LYS A 34 -23.75 -37.68 -14.88
CA LYS A 34 -22.52 -36.88 -14.64
C LYS A 34 -21.41 -37.16 -15.67
N SER A 35 -21.68 -38.11 -16.58
CA SER A 35 -20.83 -38.56 -17.70
C SER A 35 -21.55 -38.43 -19.04
N ASP A 36 -22.45 -37.44 -19.19
CA ASP A 36 -23.03 -37.12 -20.49
C ASP A 36 -21.90 -36.55 -21.36
N PRO A 37 -21.59 -37.16 -22.50
CA PRO A 37 -20.53 -36.68 -23.40
C PRO A 37 -20.79 -35.25 -23.88
N THR A 38 -22.03 -34.79 -23.89
CA THR A 38 -22.36 -33.38 -24.18
C THR A 38 -21.87 -32.42 -23.12
N THR A 39 -21.82 -32.82 -21.86
CA THR A 39 -21.29 -31.95 -20.77
C THR A 39 -19.75 -31.95 -20.82
N GLU A 40 -19.10 -33.08 -21.07
CA GLU A 40 -17.64 -33.16 -21.26
C GLU A 40 -17.22 -32.42 -22.55
N GLU A 41 -17.98 -32.51 -23.66
CA GLU A 41 -17.69 -31.79 -24.90
C GLU A 41 -17.85 -30.25 -24.71
N ILE A 42 -18.76 -29.81 -23.88
CA ILE A 42 -18.93 -28.36 -23.58
C ILE A 42 -17.73 -27.85 -22.77
N PHE A 43 -17.21 -28.64 -21.85
CA PHE A 43 -16.00 -28.28 -21.09
C PHE A 43 -14.72 -28.39 -21.95
N ASP A 44 -14.62 -29.39 -22.81
CA ASP A 44 -13.46 -29.57 -23.72
C ASP A 44 -13.42 -28.57 -24.88
N GLN A 45 -14.56 -28.01 -25.29
CA GLN A 45 -14.64 -26.97 -26.31
C GLN A 45 -14.36 -25.56 -25.80
N GLY A 46 -14.00 -25.41 -24.51
CA GLY A 46 -13.65 -24.10 -23.93
C GLY A 46 -14.80 -23.09 -23.97
N GLN A 47 -16.05 -23.56 -24.12
CA GLN A 47 -17.20 -22.70 -23.84
C GLN A 47 -17.33 -22.60 -22.33
N THR A 48 -16.65 -21.60 -21.76
CA THR A 48 -16.85 -21.14 -20.39
C THR A 48 -18.36 -20.90 -20.19
N ASP A 49 -18.89 -21.42 -19.10
CA ASP A 49 -20.22 -21.05 -18.61
C ASP A 49 -20.25 -19.51 -18.58
N PRO A 50 -21.15 -18.84 -19.32
CA PRO A 50 -21.22 -17.38 -19.32
C PRO A 50 -21.55 -16.79 -17.95
N THR A 51 -21.81 -17.63 -16.94
CA THR A 51 -21.90 -17.25 -15.52
C THR A 51 -20.59 -17.39 -14.77
N LEU A 52 -19.58 -18.06 -15.33
CA LEU A 52 -18.22 -18.08 -14.80
C LEU A 52 -17.53 -16.83 -15.35
N VAL A 53 -17.26 -15.92 -14.44
CA VAL A 53 -16.41 -14.75 -14.72
C VAL A 53 -15.03 -15.32 -15.03
N ASP A 54 -14.43 -14.97 -16.17
CA ASP A 54 -13.02 -15.25 -16.43
C ASP A 54 -12.22 -14.79 -15.21
N ASP A 55 -11.19 -15.57 -14.81
CA ASP A 55 -10.35 -15.23 -13.67
C ASP A 55 -9.77 -13.84 -13.84
N VAL A 56 -10.42 -12.85 -13.21
CA VAL A 56 -9.94 -11.46 -13.22
C VAL A 56 -8.76 -11.37 -12.29
N GLY A 57 -7.63 -10.90 -12.79
CA GLY A 57 -6.43 -10.80 -11.99
C GLY A 57 -5.33 -9.96 -12.64
N TYR A 58 -4.36 -9.59 -11.84
CA TYR A 58 -3.18 -8.90 -12.32
C TYR A 58 -2.22 -9.87 -13.00
N VAL A 59 -1.74 -9.48 -14.18
CA VAL A 59 -0.75 -10.24 -14.95
C VAL A 59 0.56 -9.47 -15.00
N PRO A 60 1.72 -10.16 -14.95
CA PRO A 60 3.01 -9.51 -14.94
C PRO A 60 3.35 -8.95 -16.32
N LEU A 61 3.85 -7.71 -16.36
CA LEU A 61 4.36 -7.04 -17.55
C LEU A 61 5.87 -7.29 -17.68
N ASN A 62 6.24 -8.20 -18.53
CA ASN A 62 7.65 -8.55 -18.77
C ASN A 62 8.29 -7.70 -19.91
N PRO A 63 9.60 -7.39 -19.82
CA PRO A 63 10.48 -7.67 -18.67
C PRO A 63 10.21 -6.74 -17.49
N PHE A 64 10.43 -7.22 -16.27
CA PHE A 64 10.53 -6.35 -15.10
C PHE A 64 11.73 -5.42 -15.21
N TYR A 65 11.69 -4.27 -14.51
CA TYR A 65 12.86 -3.40 -14.49
C TYR A 65 13.85 -3.92 -13.44
N THR A 66 15.02 -4.29 -13.89
CA THR A 66 16.11 -4.81 -13.03
C THR A 66 17.32 -3.90 -13.01
N GLN A 67 17.30 -2.83 -13.81
CA GLN A 67 18.43 -1.93 -13.99
C GLN A 67 17.98 -0.48 -13.92
N GLY A 68 18.74 0.31 -13.16
CA GLY A 68 18.70 1.74 -13.19
C GLY A 68 19.88 2.33 -13.97
N PHE A 69 20.13 3.62 -13.82
CA PHE A 69 21.28 4.26 -14.41
C PHE A 69 22.57 3.71 -13.77
N GLY A 70 23.53 3.27 -14.60
CA GLY A 70 24.81 2.76 -14.15
C GLY A 70 24.82 1.31 -13.65
N GLY A 71 23.75 0.53 -13.81
CA GLY A 71 23.72 -0.90 -13.51
C GLY A 71 22.44 -1.39 -12.80
N ALA A 72 22.51 -2.59 -12.26
CA ALA A 72 21.37 -3.20 -11.56
C ALA A 72 20.93 -2.38 -10.35
N PHE A 73 19.65 -2.44 -9.99
CA PHE A 73 19.16 -1.85 -8.75
C PHE A 73 19.78 -2.53 -7.53
N VAL A 74 19.95 -1.75 -6.46
CA VAL A 74 20.45 -2.22 -5.18
C VAL A 74 19.41 -1.90 -4.11
N ARG A 75 18.64 -2.89 -3.72
CA ARG A 75 17.56 -2.74 -2.74
C ARG A 75 16.61 -1.58 -3.06
N PRO A 76 15.85 -1.62 -4.15
CA PRO A 76 14.87 -0.58 -4.43
C PRO A 76 13.83 -0.54 -3.30
N VAL A 77 13.68 0.63 -2.67
CA VAL A 77 12.82 0.81 -1.48
C VAL A 77 11.52 1.52 -1.83
N ASP A 78 11.51 2.34 -2.86
CA ASP A 78 10.30 3.02 -3.29
C ASP A 78 10.27 3.25 -4.79
N VAL A 79 9.07 3.38 -5.34
CA VAL A 79 8.82 3.66 -6.75
C VAL A 79 7.67 4.66 -6.88
N TYR A 80 7.83 5.63 -7.76
CA TYR A 80 6.79 6.61 -8.07
C TYR A 80 6.77 6.91 -9.57
N VAL A 81 5.60 7.10 -10.15
CA VAL A 81 5.49 7.58 -11.53
C VAL A 81 4.95 8.99 -11.51
N GLY A 82 5.74 9.93 -12.04
CA GLY A 82 5.47 11.35 -11.95
C GLY A 82 4.46 11.88 -12.97
N TYR A 83 4.06 13.14 -12.78
CA TYR A 83 3.24 13.88 -13.74
C TYR A 83 3.98 14.16 -15.06
N ASP A 84 5.30 14.04 -15.06
CA ASP A 84 6.21 14.14 -16.20
C ASP A 84 6.42 12.83 -16.95
N GLU A 85 5.69 11.78 -16.55
CA GLU A 85 5.73 10.43 -17.16
C GLU A 85 7.08 9.72 -16.98
N PHE A 86 7.88 10.11 -15.98
CA PHE A 86 9.06 9.37 -15.56
C PHE A 86 8.75 8.43 -14.40
N VAL A 87 9.44 7.30 -14.41
CA VAL A 87 9.45 6.34 -13.29
C VAL A 87 10.65 6.65 -12.42
N TYR A 88 10.39 7.07 -11.20
CA TYR A 88 11.38 7.33 -10.17
C TYR A 88 11.53 6.08 -9.31
N VAL A 89 12.76 5.61 -9.13
CA VAL A 89 13.06 4.43 -8.29
C VAL A 89 14.13 4.82 -7.29
N ALA A 90 13.78 4.78 -6.01
CA ALA A 90 14.72 4.98 -4.92
C ALA A 90 15.40 3.67 -4.57
N ASP A 91 16.72 3.64 -4.56
CA ASP A 91 17.54 2.53 -4.10
C ASP A 91 18.72 3.01 -3.25
N ASP A 92 19.57 2.11 -2.77
CA ASP A 92 20.74 2.45 -1.94
C ASP A 92 21.77 3.37 -2.64
N ARG A 93 21.65 3.61 -3.94
CA ARG A 93 22.53 4.51 -4.71
C ARG A 93 21.95 5.90 -4.95
N GLY A 94 20.67 6.10 -4.64
CA GLY A 94 19.95 7.35 -4.88
C GLY A 94 18.63 7.14 -5.61
N VAL A 95 18.18 8.14 -6.35
CA VAL A 95 16.94 8.08 -7.15
C VAL A 95 17.28 7.92 -8.62
N HIS A 96 16.93 6.77 -9.19
CA HIS A 96 17.01 6.51 -10.62
C HIS A 96 15.79 7.10 -11.31
N VAL A 97 16.01 7.74 -12.44
CA VAL A 97 14.95 8.24 -13.32
C VAL A 97 14.94 7.41 -14.58
N LEU A 98 13.80 6.80 -14.88
CA LEU A 98 13.58 5.97 -16.07
C LEU A 98 12.39 6.52 -16.86
N ASP A 99 12.34 6.23 -18.16
CA ASP A 99 11.09 6.42 -18.91
C ASP A 99 10.09 5.28 -18.65
N LEU A 100 8.86 5.42 -19.15
CA LEU A 100 7.81 4.40 -19.02
C LEU A 100 8.16 3.05 -19.70
N ALA A 101 9.19 2.98 -20.52
CA ALA A 101 9.70 1.73 -21.07
C ALA A 101 10.80 1.11 -20.18
N GLY A 102 11.15 1.74 -19.07
CA GLY A 102 12.18 1.29 -18.15
C GLY A 102 13.61 1.61 -18.59
N ARG A 103 13.79 2.52 -19.54
CA ARG A 103 15.12 2.94 -19.99
C ARG A 103 15.67 4.00 -19.03
N PRO A 104 16.85 3.75 -18.41
CA PRO A 104 17.45 4.70 -17.49
C PRO A 104 17.85 6.01 -18.17
N GLN A 105 17.50 7.12 -17.56
CA GLN A 105 17.83 8.47 -18.03
C GLN A 105 19.02 9.03 -17.26
N PHE A 106 18.92 9.07 -15.93
CA PHE A 106 20.01 9.50 -15.05
C PHE A 106 19.81 8.94 -13.63
N LEU A 107 20.82 9.16 -12.78
CA LEU A 107 20.80 8.86 -11.34
C LEU A 107 21.04 10.15 -10.57
N LEU A 108 20.16 10.45 -9.63
CA LEU A 108 20.34 11.48 -8.62
C LEU A 108 20.96 10.82 -7.38
N SER A 109 22.28 10.84 -7.29
CA SER A 109 23.04 10.22 -6.18
C SER A 109 23.56 11.21 -5.15
N GLU A 110 23.45 12.52 -5.44
CA GLU A 110 23.94 13.58 -4.58
C GLU A 110 22.96 14.76 -4.59
N VAL A 111 22.72 15.32 -3.43
CA VAL A 111 21.82 16.48 -3.25
C VAL A 111 22.48 17.46 -2.27
N ALA A 112 22.55 18.74 -2.64
CA ALA A 112 23.12 19.80 -1.82
C ALA A 112 24.56 19.49 -1.31
N GLY A 113 25.38 18.83 -2.16
CA GLY A 113 26.78 18.52 -1.86
C GLY A 113 26.97 17.34 -0.91
N GLN A 114 25.95 16.51 -0.71
CA GLN A 114 26.03 15.29 0.09
C GLN A 114 25.40 14.10 -0.64
N PRO A 115 25.87 12.87 -0.37
CA PRO A 115 25.24 11.68 -0.91
C PRO A 115 23.76 11.61 -0.52
N LEU A 116 22.91 11.27 -1.48
CA LEU A 116 21.51 10.97 -1.25
C LEU A 116 21.41 9.50 -0.79
N ARG A 117 21.08 9.29 0.48
CA ARG A 117 21.14 7.98 1.13
C ARG A 117 19.97 7.75 2.09
N ASP A 118 19.78 6.50 2.45
CA ASP A 118 18.75 6.07 3.40
C ASP A 118 17.37 6.65 3.01
N ILE A 119 17.04 6.53 1.72
CA ILE A 119 15.78 7.02 1.18
C ILE A 119 14.66 6.11 1.68
N THR A 120 13.56 6.73 2.10
CA THR A 120 12.39 6.01 2.61
C THR A 120 11.14 6.25 1.77
N ALA A 121 11.01 7.41 1.13
CA ALA A 121 9.85 7.74 0.31
C ALA A 121 10.19 8.77 -0.77
N ILE A 122 9.51 8.65 -1.91
CA ILE A 122 9.58 9.62 -3.01
C ILE A 122 8.17 9.95 -3.52
N VAL A 123 7.92 11.21 -3.83
CA VAL A 123 6.67 11.66 -4.45
C VAL A 123 6.91 12.93 -5.27
N GLN A 124 6.13 13.16 -6.32
CA GLN A 124 6.21 14.37 -7.13
C GLN A 124 4.93 15.21 -6.98
N ASP A 125 5.08 16.51 -6.88
CA ASP A 125 3.96 17.44 -6.91
C ASP A 125 3.58 17.87 -8.35
N ARG A 126 2.51 18.64 -8.47
CA ARG A 126 2.00 19.11 -9.77
C ARG A 126 2.87 20.19 -10.42
N ARG A 127 3.84 20.72 -9.69
CA ARG A 127 4.88 21.65 -10.22
C ARG A 127 6.07 20.88 -10.79
N LEU A 128 6.04 19.54 -10.73
CA LEU A 128 7.12 18.60 -11.09
C LEU A 128 8.31 18.69 -10.13
N ASP A 129 8.09 19.17 -8.90
CA ASP A 129 9.10 19.10 -7.85
C ASP A 129 9.05 17.71 -7.21
N LEU A 130 10.20 17.04 -7.12
CA LEU A 130 10.34 15.74 -6.47
C LEU A 130 10.65 15.94 -4.98
N TYR A 131 9.87 15.29 -4.13
CA TYR A 131 10.14 15.22 -2.71
C TYR A 131 10.77 13.85 -2.40
N VAL A 132 11.86 13.89 -1.63
CA VAL A 132 12.63 12.71 -1.26
C VAL A 132 12.86 12.73 0.24
N ALA A 133 12.24 11.80 0.95
CA ALA A 133 12.54 11.57 2.35
C ALA A 133 13.81 10.73 2.47
N ALA A 134 14.78 11.22 3.22
CA ALA A 134 16.14 10.67 3.29
C ALA A 134 16.82 11.05 4.62
N ARG A 135 18.11 10.78 4.71
CA ARG A 135 18.96 11.23 5.83
C ARG A 135 20.09 12.12 5.35
N ARG A 136 20.54 13.00 6.25
CA ARG A 136 21.59 13.93 5.95
C ARG A 136 22.48 14.19 7.18
N ASP A 137 23.81 14.21 6.95
CA ASP A 137 24.73 14.76 7.93
C ASP A 137 24.58 16.30 7.99
N THR A 138 24.42 16.82 9.18
CA THR A 138 24.27 18.25 9.41
C THR A 138 24.86 18.67 10.75
N THR A 139 25.19 19.94 10.86
CA THR A 139 25.61 20.54 12.13
C THR A 139 24.46 21.38 12.65
N VAL A 140 23.92 20.98 13.79
CA VAL A 140 22.79 21.69 14.41
C VAL A 140 23.07 21.92 15.89
N ALA A 141 23.16 23.18 16.30
CA ALA A 141 23.49 23.57 17.66
C ALA A 141 22.50 23.00 18.69
N GLY A 142 23.00 22.34 19.71
CA GLY A 142 22.21 21.76 20.80
C GLY A 142 21.47 20.47 20.41
N ALA A 143 21.83 19.80 19.30
CA ALA A 143 21.30 18.49 18.96
C ALA A 143 21.77 17.41 19.95
N ASP A 144 20.90 16.45 20.20
CA ASP A 144 21.27 15.20 20.83
C ASP A 144 21.70 14.21 19.76
N CYS A 145 22.99 14.20 19.43
CA CYS A 145 23.56 13.45 18.31
C CYS A 145 24.82 12.69 18.77
N PRO A 146 24.63 11.50 19.34
CA PRO A 146 25.73 10.72 19.90
C PRO A 146 26.65 10.11 18.85
N SER A 147 26.24 9.96 17.60
CA SER A 147 26.99 9.23 16.57
C SER A 147 28.19 9.99 16.02
N GLY A 148 28.18 11.31 16.08
CA GLY A 148 29.17 12.13 15.38
C GLY A 148 30.50 12.37 16.08
N GLY A 149 30.68 11.93 17.32
CA GLY A 149 31.91 12.28 18.10
C GLY A 149 32.11 13.78 18.32
N ASN A 150 31.29 14.60 17.69
CA ASN A 150 31.11 16.03 17.86
C ASN A 150 29.64 16.27 18.20
N PRO A 151 29.29 16.88 19.33
CA PRO A 151 27.91 17.03 19.76
C PRO A 151 27.05 17.90 18.81
N GLU A 152 27.67 18.51 17.81
CA GLU A 152 26.97 19.31 16.82
C GLU A 152 26.81 18.63 15.45
N ALA A 153 27.45 17.49 15.22
CA ALA A 153 27.32 16.71 13.99
C ALA A 153 26.25 15.64 14.17
N CYS A 154 25.19 15.69 13.36
CA CYS A 154 24.02 14.86 13.44
C CYS A 154 23.73 14.19 12.10
N ASP A 155 23.29 12.92 12.15
CA ASP A 155 22.63 12.26 11.04
C ASP A 155 21.12 12.39 11.19
N LEU A 156 20.48 13.35 10.53
CA LEU A 156 19.07 13.70 10.74
C LEU A 156 18.20 13.36 9.54
N ALA A 157 16.95 12.99 9.84
CA ALA A 157 15.92 12.82 8.83
C ALA A 157 15.61 14.15 8.13
N VAL A 158 15.42 14.10 6.82
CA VAL A 158 15.17 15.27 5.96
C VAL A 158 14.19 14.91 4.86
N VAL A 159 13.41 15.89 4.39
CA VAL A 159 12.72 15.81 3.10
C VAL A 159 13.34 16.88 2.18
N TYR A 160 13.91 16.43 1.07
CA TYR A 160 14.38 17.32 0.02
C TYR A 160 13.25 17.67 -0.93
N ARG A 161 13.11 18.93 -1.33
CA ARG A 161 12.32 19.35 -2.49
C ARG A 161 13.28 19.67 -3.63
N ILE A 162 13.19 18.92 -4.71
CA ILE A 162 14.14 18.95 -5.83
C ILE A 162 13.40 19.37 -7.09
N SER A 163 13.72 20.55 -7.61
CA SER A 163 13.16 21.09 -8.85
C SER A 163 14.11 20.87 -10.04
N GLY A 164 13.58 21.05 -11.23
CA GLY A 164 14.36 21.09 -12.47
C GLY A 164 14.88 19.75 -12.98
N LEU A 165 14.34 18.64 -12.53
CA LEU A 165 14.73 17.30 -12.95
C LEU A 165 14.57 17.09 -14.47
N THR A 166 13.45 17.57 -15.03
CA THR A 166 13.16 17.48 -16.48
C THR A 166 14.06 18.36 -17.35
N THR A 167 14.71 19.37 -16.76
CA THR A 167 15.64 20.25 -17.47
C THR A 167 17.07 19.73 -17.45
N GLY A 168 17.32 18.61 -16.82
CA GLY A 168 18.66 18.04 -16.65
C GLY A 168 19.57 18.82 -15.69
N THR A 169 19.00 19.77 -14.93
CA THR A 169 19.72 20.57 -13.95
C THR A 169 18.98 20.53 -12.61
N PRO A 170 19.07 19.43 -11.89
CA PRO A 170 18.42 19.30 -10.58
C PRO A 170 18.87 20.40 -9.62
N ARG A 171 17.94 21.02 -8.94
CA ARG A 171 18.20 22.05 -7.92
C ARG A 171 17.41 21.70 -6.68
N VAL A 172 18.10 21.68 -5.54
CA VAL A 172 17.42 21.67 -4.26
C VAL A 172 16.79 23.04 -4.06
N ALA A 173 15.47 23.07 -4.06
CA ALA A 173 14.74 24.30 -3.81
C ALA A 173 14.57 24.54 -2.31
N ASP A 174 14.47 23.43 -1.55
CA ASP A 174 14.21 23.51 -0.12
C ASP A 174 14.60 22.22 0.61
N ILE A 175 14.81 22.33 1.91
CA ILE A 175 15.06 21.21 2.81
C ILE A 175 14.05 21.31 3.95
N LEU A 176 13.10 20.39 3.99
CA LEU A 176 12.12 20.32 5.05
C LEU A 176 12.70 19.50 6.19
N TRP A 177 13.03 20.18 7.26
CA TRP A 177 13.55 19.54 8.46
C TRP A 177 12.45 19.11 9.41
N HIS A 178 12.78 18.13 10.24
CA HIS A 178 11.99 17.90 11.42
C HIS A 178 11.90 19.19 12.26
N PRO A 179 10.73 19.57 12.82
CA PRO A 179 10.57 20.82 13.56
C PRO A 179 11.52 21.03 14.73
N PHE A 180 12.16 20.00 15.23
CA PHE A 180 13.17 20.09 16.28
C PHE A 180 14.60 20.21 15.78
N ASP A 181 14.83 19.97 14.49
CA ASP A 181 16.17 20.03 13.88
C ASP A 181 16.52 21.42 13.39
N ASP A 182 15.53 22.29 13.35
CA ASP A 182 15.70 23.71 13.21
C ASP A 182 16.19 24.30 14.55
N GLY A 183 17.40 24.83 14.58
CA GLY A 183 18.07 25.33 15.78
C GLY A 183 17.22 26.30 16.62
N SER A 184 16.15 26.90 16.06
CA SER A 184 15.23 27.77 16.77
C SER A 184 14.27 27.05 17.70
N ARG A 185 14.06 25.74 17.53
CA ARG A 185 13.03 24.97 18.23
C ARG A 185 13.54 23.98 19.27
N ARG A 186 14.83 23.84 19.41
CA ARG A 186 15.44 22.89 20.36
C ARG A 186 15.20 23.21 21.80
N PHE A 187 15.13 24.48 22.15
CA PHE A 187 14.81 24.90 23.49
C PHE A 187 13.33 24.65 23.87
N THR A 188 12.47 24.31 22.92
CA THR A 188 11.12 23.83 23.22
C THR A 188 11.09 22.39 23.64
N ARG A 189 12.19 21.67 23.54
CA ARG A 189 12.41 20.48 24.33
C ARG A 189 12.54 20.90 25.78
N PHE A 190 11.47 20.81 26.49
CA PHE A 190 11.47 20.95 27.95
C PHE A 190 12.13 19.78 28.64
N GLU A 191 12.64 18.85 27.85
CA GLU A 191 13.20 17.60 28.30
C GLU A 191 14.68 17.63 28.00
N THR A 192 15.45 17.30 29.00
CA THR A 192 16.89 17.10 28.85
C THR A 192 17.12 15.82 28.03
N PRO A 193 18.29 15.66 27.40
CA PRO A 193 18.65 14.41 26.70
C PRO A 193 18.39 13.14 27.53
N ASP A 194 18.49 13.22 28.85
CA ASP A 194 18.25 12.12 29.77
C ASP A 194 16.76 11.70 29.86
N THR A 195 15.86 12.43 29.20
CA THR A 195 14.42 12.10 29.19
C THR A 195 14.03 11.17 28.05
N TYR A 196 14.90 10.91 27.09
CA TYR A 196 14.65 9.92 26.06
C TYR A 196 14.83 8.50 26.60
N ALA A 197 13.91 7.60 26.23
CA ALA A 197 13.95 6.22 26.67
C ALA A 197 15.12 5.46 26.00
N GLY A 198 15.88 4.71 26.80
CA GLY A 198 16.81 3.74 26.28
C GLY A 198 17.97 4.29 25.46
N GLY A 199 18.33 5.57 25.63
CA GLY A 199 19.43 6.19 24.89
C GLY A 199 19.04 6.62 23.47
N THR A 200 17.76 6.82 23.20
CA THR A 200 17.28 7.40 21.94
C THR A 200 17.73 8.86 21.77
N SER A 201 17.91 9.28 20.54
CA SER A 201 18.38 10.60 20.17
C SER A 201 17.55 11.20 19.04
N ASP A 202 17.86 12.43 18.61
CA ASP A 202 17.27 13.04 17.42
C ASP A 202 17.55 12.24 16.14
N GLU A 203 18.64 11.52 16.13
CA GLU A 203 19.04 10.65 15.03
C GLU A 203 18.11 9.43 14.87
N ASP A 204 17.34 9.08 15.90
CA ASP A 204 16.34 8.00 15.82
C ASP A 204 15.03 8.42 15.15
N ALA A 205 14.89 9.70 14.79
CA ALA A 205 13.76 10.16 14.00
C ALA A 205 13.93 9.75 12.53
N GLU A 206 12.84 9.26 11.92
CA GLU A 206 12.79 8.86 10.53
C GLU A 206 11.52 9.40 9.89
N PHE A 207 11.62 10.00 8.71
CA PHE A 207 10.45 10.27 7.88
C PHE A 207 10.15 9.01 7.06
N THR A 208 8.94 8.51 7.15
CA THR A 208 8.57 7.20 6.60
C THR A 208 7.69 7.28 5.37
N GLY A 209 7.04 8.41 5.14
CA GLY A 209 6.21 8.65 3.97
C GLY A 209 6.02 10.13 3.73
N VAL A 210 5.85 10.51 2.48
CA VAL A 210 5.54 11.87 2.03
C VAL A 210 4.41 11.80 1.03
N ALA A 211 3.35 12.59 1.21
CA ALA A 211 2.25 12.71 0.28
C ALA A 211 1.94 14.17 -0.03
N VAL A 212 1.52 14.43 -1.27
CA VAL A 212 1.24 15.77 -1.77
C VAL A 212 -0.27 15.96 -1.90
N LEU A 213 -0.75 17.12 -1.49
CA LEU A 213 -2.13 17.58 -1.71
C LEU A 213 -2.28 18.30 -3.06
N ALA A 214 -3.51 18.51 -3.49
CA ALA A 214 -3.82 19.14 -4.77
C ALA A 214 -3.27 20.58 -4.91
N ASP A 215 -3.08 21.26 -3.80
CA ASP A 215 -2.52 22.61 -3.69
C ASP A 215 -1.01 22.61 -3.39
N ASN A 216 -0.36 21.45 -3.48
CA ASN A 216 1.05 21.18 -3.20
C ASN A 216 1.45 21.32 -1.71
N ARG A 217 0.51 21.43 -0.77
CA ARG A 217 0.82 21.20 0.64
C ARG A 217 1.23 19.73 0.82
N LEU A 218 1.94 19.45 1.92
CA LEU A 218 2.51 18.12 2.15
C LEU A 218 2.03 17.55 3.47
N TYR A 219 1.84 16.25 3.46
CA TYR A 219 1.80 15.41 4.64
C TYR A 219 3.07 14.58 4.72
N VAL A 220 3.64 14.49 5.91
CA VAL A 220 4.84 13.70 6.18
C VAL A 220 4.60 12.86 7.43
N THR A 221 4.79 11.57 7.32
CA THR A 221 4.77 10.67 8.47
C THR A 221 6.16 10.55 9.08
N ARG A 222 6.19 10.51 10.40
CA ARG A 222 7.43 10.39 11.17
C ARG A 222 7.33 9.27 12.19
N ARG A 223 8.37 8.48 12.29
CA ARG A 223 8.62 7.49 13.33
C ARG A 223 9.80 7.94 14.21
N GLY A 224 9.67 7.80 15.53
CA GLY A 224 10.71 8.22 16.48
C GLY A 224 10.90 9.75 16.60
N PRO A 225 11.83 10.22 17.45
CA PRO A 225 12.50 9.45 18.49
C PRO A 225 11.52 9.03 19.58
N VAL A 226 11.84 7.96 20.30
CA VAL A 226 11.00 7.49 21.41
C VAL A 226 11.22 8.38 22.64
N ASN A 227 10.22 9.14 23.02
CA ASN A 227 10.28 9.96 24.22
C ASN A 227 10.16 9.09 25.47
N SER A 228 11.00 9.34 26.48
CA SER A 228 10.90 8.66 27.77
C SER A 228 9.57 8.99 28.44
N THR A 229 8.89 7.95 28.89
CA THR A 229 7.74 8.06 29.78
C THR A 229 8.14 7.95 31.26
N ALA A 230 9.43 7.98 31.59
CA ALA A 230 9.92 7.78 32.96
C ALA A 230 9.28 8.76 33.96
N THR A 231 8.79 9.90 33.50
CA THR A 231 7.99 10.86 34.27
C THR A 231 6.49 10.76 34.01
N GLY A 232 6.02 9.75 33.25
CA GLY A 232 4.59 9.51 32.99
C GLY A 232 3.94 10.48 32.01
N ARG A 233 4.69 11.33 31.33
CA ARG A 233 4.18 12.20 30.28
C ARG A 233 5.19 12.29 29.14
N PRO A 234 4.93 11.59 28.02
CA PRO A 234 5.54 12.03 26.80
C PRO A 234 5.13 13.49 26.60
N SER A 235 6.06 14.33 26.20
CA SER A 235 5.76 15.69 25.80
C SER A 235 5.04 15.70 24.45
N GLN A 236 3.92 14.99 24.38
CA GLN A 236 3.08 14.80 23.19
C GLN A 236 2.61 16.11 22.58
N ALA A 237 2.65 17.20 23.35
CA ALA A 237 2.26 18.50 22.88
C ALA A 237 3.22 19.05 21.82
N PHE A 238 4.50 18.70 21.91
CA PHE A 238 5.55 19.28 21.06
C PHE A 238 6.32 18.24 20.23
N SER A 239 6.46 17.01 20.73
CA SER A 239 7.19 15.94 20.03
C SER A 239 6.65 14.55 20.39
N PRO A 240 5.50 14.15 19.84
CA PRO A 240 5.12 12.75 19.92
C PRO A 240 6.20 11.91 19.21
N PHE A 241 6.49 10.71 19.72
CA PHE A 241 7.52 9.86 19.11
C PHE A 241 7.13 9.36 17.71
N ASN A 242 5.84 9.16 17.46
CA ASN A 242 5.29 9.03 16.12
C ASN A 242 4.45 10.27 15.80
N ALA A 243 4.49 10.74 14.59
CA ALA A 243 3.76 11.95 14.24
C ALA A 243 3.31 11.95 12.77
N PHE A 244 2.27 12.73 12.55
CA PHE A 244 1.80 13.12 11.25
C PHE A 244 1.95 14.63 11.11
N LEU A 245 2.79 15.06 10.18
CA LEU A 245 3.22 16.44 10.02
C LEU A 245 2.56 17.05 8.80
N GLN A 246 2.19 18.31 8.90
CA GLN A 246 1.71 19.10 7.77
C GLN A 246 2.66 20.23 7.47
N TYR A 247 2.97 20.42 6.17
CA TYR A 247 3.79 21.51 5.66
C TYR A 247 3.03 22.31 4.61
N THR A 248 3.36 23.60 4.47
CA THR A 248 2.86 24.45 3.37
C THR A 248 3.43 23.99 2.03
N ALA A 249 2.89 24.52 0.93
CA ALA A 249 3.42 24.31 -0.41
C ALA A 249 4.85 24.86 -0.60
N GLU A 250 5.28 25.76 0.27
CA GLU A 250 6.63 26.35 0.32
C GLU A 250 7.58 25.52 1.17
N GLY A 251 7.08 24.48 1.90
CA GLY A 251 7.89 23.63 2.75
C GLY A 251 7.99 24.09 4.20
N GLU A 252 7.17 25.07 4.62
CA GLU A 252 7.15 25.51 6.00
C GLU A 252 6.30 24.58 6.86
N PHE A 253 6.80 24.22 8.04
CA PHE A 253 6.05 23.42 8.99
C PHE A 253 4.81 24.16 9.51
N VAL A 254 3.65 23.51 9.42
CA VAL A 254 2.38 24.04 9.90
C VAL A 254 2.04 23.51 11.27
N GLN A 255 1.91 22.18 11.40
CA GLN A 255 1.47 21.55 12.64
C GLN A 255 1.75 20.04 12.68
N TYR A 256 1.69 19.49 13.90
CA TYR A 256 1.40 18.08 14.12
C TYR A 256 -0.11 17.89 14.12
N ILE A 257 -0.61 16.89 13.41
CA ILE A 257 -2.04 16.55 13.46
C ILE A 257 -2.32 15.78 14.74
N ARG A 258 -2.69 16.51 15.79
CA ARG A 258 -2.87 15.99 17.16
C ARG A 258 -4.05 15.05 17.31
N ALA A 259 -4.97 15.03 16.36
CA ALA A 259 -6.10 14.10 16.35
C ALA A 259 -5.66 12.64 16.21
N LEU A 260 -4.45 12.40 15.66
CA LEU A 260 -3.90 11.06 15.49
C LEU A 260 -3.14 10.62 16.75
N THR A 261 -3.49 9.46 17.26
CA THR A 261 -2.87 8.87 18.45
C THR A 261 -1.48 8.31 18.14
N PRO A 262 -0.39 8.81 18.74
CA PRO A 262 0.97 8.44 18.34
C PRO A 262 1.50 7.19 19.03
N ASP A 263 0.95 6.80 20.18
CA ASP A 263 1.52 5.83 21.13
C ASP A 263 0.72 4.52 21.22
N ARG A 264 -0.40 4.43 20.53
CA ARG A 264 -1.25 3.24 20.53
C ARG A 264 -2.09 3.13 19.25
N PRO A 265 -2.43 1.90 18.85
CA PRO A 265 -3.31 1.68 17.70
C PRO A 265 -4.72 2.23 17.98
N SER A 266 -5.29 2.91 17.00
CA SER A 266 -6.70 3.34 16.98
C SER A 266 -7.12 3.57 15.53
N LEU A 267 -8.40 3.85 15.28
CA LEU A 267 -8.88 4.22 13.94
C LEU A 267 -8.42 5.64 13.51
N LEU A 268 -7.90 6.43 14.45
CA LEU A 268 -7.21 7.69 14.19
C LEU A 268 -5.82 7.60 14.81
N SER A 269 -4.90 6.97 14.11
CA SER A 269 -3.58 6.63 14.64
C SER A 269 -2.45 7.03 13.69
N ALA A 270 -1.35 7.50 14.27
CA ALA A 270 -0.04 7.58 13.65
C ALA A 270 0.95 6.61 14.34
N TYR A 271 0.46 5.49 14.86
CA TYR A 271 1.25 4.51 15.59
C TYR A 271 2.20 3.75 14.64
N TYR A 272 3.49 4.02 14.73
CA TYR A 272 4.51 3.47 13.82
C TYR A 272 4.12 3.58 12.34
N PRO A 273 3.88 4.78 11.82
CA PRO A 273 3.49 4.95 10.44
C PRO A 273 4.63 4.49 9.52
N SER A 274 4.28 3.79 8.44
CA SER A 274 5.22 3.34 7.41
C SER A 274 5.08 4.10 6.11
N ASP A 275 3.87 4.59 5.81
CA ASP A 275 3.60 5.36 4.60
C ASP A 275 2.36 6.25 4.79
N VAL A 276 2.17 7.20 3.88
CA VAL A 276 1.00 8.07 3.80
C VAL A 276 0.56 8.24 2.35
N LEU A 277 -0.74 8.19 2.13
CA LEU A 277 -1.39 8.36 0.84
C LEU A 277 -2.41 9.50 0.91
N THR A 278 -2.38 10.41 -0.07
CA THR A 278 -3.47 11.33 -0.40
C THR A 278 -4.19 10.85 -1.67
N PHE A 279 -5.44 11.28 -1.86
CA PHE A 279 -6.22 10.89 -3.04
C PHE A 279 -5.91 11.79 -4.26
N VAL A 280 -4.65 12.16 -4.39
CA VAL A 280 -4.09 12.97 -5.48
C VAL A 280 -2.93 12.23 -6.09
N GLY A 281 -2.95 12.02 -7.40
CA GLY A 281 -1.86 11.32 -8.10
C GLY A 281 -1.91 11.51 -9.61
N PRO A 282 -0.80 11.31 -10.31
CA PRO A 282 -0.76 11.31 -11.76
C PRO A 282 -1.50 10.08 -12.32
N PRO A 283 -2.09 10.12 -13.52
CA PRO A 283 -2.08 11.25 -14.46
C PRO A 283 -3.28 12.18 -14.27
N GLN A 284 -3.78 12.36 -13.06
CA GLN A 284 -5.02 13.05 -12.77
C GLN A 284 -5.23 14.32 -13.62
N ARG A 285 -6.15 14.22 -14.60
CA ARG A 285 -6.53 15.28 -15.51
C ARG A 285 -7.94 15.74 -15.15
N GLY A 286 -8.12 17.01 -14.84
CA GLY A 286 -9.43 17.59 -14.53
C GLY A 286 -9.50 18.23 -13.15
N SER A 287 -10.72 18.55 -12.67
CA SER A 287 -10.92 19.11 -11.34
C SER A 287 -10.62 18.04 -10.30
N VAL A 288 -9.52 18.20 -9.61
CA VAL A 288 -9.18 17.42 -8.43
C VAL A 288 -10.11 17.84 -7.31
N ALA A 289 -10.74 16.89 -6.64
CA ALA A 289 -11.41 17.19 -5.40
C ALA A 289 -10.38 17.79 -4.43
N LEU A 290 -10.68 18.99 -3.94
CA LEU A 290 -9.81 19.68 -2.96
C LEU A 290 -10.03 19.08 -1.56
N ASN A 291 -10.20 17.75 -1.45
CA ASN A 291 -10.25 17.10 -0.17
C ASN A 291 -8.82 16.89 0.34
N GLU A 292 -8.68 16.95 1.64
CA GLU A 292 -7.41 16.73 2.33
C GLU A 292 -7.35 15.36 2.98
N ASP A 293 -8.27 14.47 2.60
CA ASP A 293 -8.37 13.12 3.12
C ASP A 293 -7.09 12.33 2.83
N PHE A 294 -6.75 11.45 3.75
CA PHE A 294 -5.53 10.66 3.65
C PHE A 294 -5.67 9.28 4.27
N MET A 295 -4.76 8.40 3.91
CA MET A 295 -4.57 7.10 4.54
C MET A 295 -3.15 6.97 5.08
N ILE A 296 -2.99 6.19 6.15
CA ILE A 296 -1.68 5.87 6.75
C ILE A 296 -1.58 4.36 6.86
N ALA A 297 -0.45 3.79 6.43
CA ALA A 297 -0.06 2.43 6.75
C ALA A 297 0.66 2.40 8.09
N LEU A 298 0.40 1.38 8.91
CA LEU A 298 0.96 1.23 10.25
C LEU A 298 1.76 -0.07 10.32
N ALA A 299 3.08 0.03 10.51
CA ALA A 299 3.98 -1.11 10.58
C ALA A 299 4.88 -1.04 11.82
N PRO A 300 4.36 -1.38 13.00
CA PRO A 300 5.17 -1.44 14.21
C PRO A 300 6.24 -2.54 14.11
N PRO A 301 7.38 -2.36 14.79
CA PRO A 301 8.36 -3.42 14.89
C PRO A 301 7.78 -4.60 15.70
N ALA A 302 8.28 -5.80 15.46
CA ALA A 302 7.79 -7.04 16.09
C ALA A 302 7.87 -7.05 17.64
N THR A 303 8.58 -6.10 18.23
CA THR A 303 8.65 -5.91 19.69
C THR A 303 7.50 -5.08 20.26
N GLN A 304 6.68 -4.52 19.40
CA GLN A 304 5.53 -3.69 19.77
C GLN A 304 4.22 -4.43 19.46
N PRO A 305 3.12 -4.09 20.15
CA PRO A 305 1.81 -4.64 19.83
C PRO A 305 1.38 -4.34 18.39
N ASP A 306 0.86 -5.34 17.70
CA ASP A 306 0.29 -5.14 16.39
C ASP A 306 -0.97 -4.28 16.44
N PRO A 307 -1.18 -3.38 15.48
CA PRO A 307 -2.43 -2.67 15.35
C PRO A 307 -3.55 -3.63 14.93
N THR A 308 -4.74 -3.44 15.48
CA THR A 308 -5.93 -4.18 15.02
C THR A 308 -6.16 -3.96 13.53
N TYR A 309 -5.90 -2.73 13.07
CA TYR A 309 -6.00 -2.32 11.67
C TYR A 309 -4.64 -1.81 11.21
N GLY A 310 -4.06 -2.45 10.20
CA GLY A 310 -2.76 -2.05 9.65
C GLY A 310 -2.82 -0.81 8.75
N VAL A 311 -4.03 -0.36 8.40
CA VAL A 311 -4.27 0.86 7.63
C VAL A 311 -5.35 1.68 8.32
N VAL A 312 -5.19 3.00 8.37
CA VAL A 312 -6.20 3.95 8.84
C VAL A 312 -6.57 4.91 7.71
N SER A 313 -7.85 5.24 7.58
CA SER A 313 -8.35 6.22 6.62
C SER A 313 -9.02 7.36 7.36
N VAL A 314 -8.58 8.58 7.04
CA VAL A 314 -8.96 9.79 7.76
C VAL A 314 -9.64 10.74 6.79
N GLN A 315 -10.82 11.16 7.13
CA GLN A 315 -11.55 12.22 6.47
C GLN A 315 -11.26 13.55 7.16
N VAL A 316 -10.91 14.55 6.37
CA VAL A 316 -10.64 15.92 6.84
C VAL A 316 -11.83 16.79 6.50
N VAL A 317 -12.43 17.39 7.53
CA VAL A 317 -13.65 18.18 7.39
C VAL A 317 -13.43 19.59 7.93
N GLU A 318 -13.56 20.58 7.07
CA GLU A 318 -13.56 21.98 7.50
C GLU A 318 -14.93 22.33 8.13
N THR A 319 -14.87 22.87 9.33
CA THR A 319 -16.03 23.32 10.10
C THR A 319 -15.89 24.79 10.50
N SER A 320 -16.97 25.39 11.03
CA SER A 320 -16.89 26.76 11.57
C SER A 320 -15.90 26.92 12.73
N ASP A 321 -15.59 25.81 13.40
CA ASP A 321 -14.74 25.80 14.61
C ASP A 321 -13.29 25.36 14.28
N GLY A 322 -13.01 25.07 12.99
CA GLY A 322 -11.71 24.65 12.48
C GLY A 322 -11.74 23.28 11.77
N THR A 323 -10.57 22.76 11.48
CA THR A 323 -10.40 21.48 10.79
C THR A 323 -10.63 20.31 11.77
N GLU A 324 -11.52 19.41 11.42
CA GLU A 324 -11.76 18.16 12.13
C GLU A 324 -11.23 16.96 11.35
N TYR A 325 -10.58 16.04 12.08
CA TYR A 325 -10.11 14.77 11.55
C TYR A 325 -11.03 13.64 12.04
N ARG A 326 -11.66 12.96 11.12
CA ARG A 326 -12.64 11.90 11.39
C ARG A 326 -12.22 10.60 10.75
N VAL A 327 -12.65 9.49 11.36
CA VAL A 327 -12.56 8.19 10.69
C VAL A 327 -13.40 8.22 9.42
N ASP A 328 -12.86 7.77 8.31
CA ASP A 328 -13.61 7.65 7.06
C ASP A 328 -14.64 6.51 7.15
N SER A 329 -15.87 6.89 7.51
CA SER A 329 -16.97 5.94 7.69
C SER A 329 -17.42 5.27 6.38
N GLY A 330 -17.13 5.87 5.24
CA GLY A 330 -17.46 5.31 3.91
C GLY A 330 -16.70 4.02 3.63
N ARG A 331 -15.50 3.89 4.15
CA ARG A 331 -14.66 2.69 4.01
C ARG A 331 -14.85 1.68 5.13
N LEU A 332 -15.35 2.10 6.29
CA LEU A 332 -15.68 1.21 7.41
C LEU A 332 -16.89 0.33 7.14
N GLY A 333 -17.81 0.78 6.28
CA GLY A 333 -19.08 0.08 5.98
C GLY A 333 -18.90 -1.31 5.37
N ALA A 334 -17.72 -1.63 4.84
CA ALA A 334 -17.38 -2.94 4.32
C ALA A 334 -16.96 -3.94 5.41
N ALA A 335 -16.51 -3.46 6.57
CA ALA A 335 -16.07 -4.33 7.66
C ALA A 335 -17.26 -5.10 8.25
N GLY A 336 -17.15 -6.43 8.25
CA GLY A 336 -18.19 -7.32 8.77
C GLY A 336 -19.44 -7.45 7.91
N ASN A 337 -19.44 -6.96 6.67
CA ASN A 337 -20.52 -7.17 5.72
C ASN A 337 -20.31 -8.51 4.99
N PRO A 338 -21.11 -9.55 5.25
CA PRO A 338 -20.97 -10.87 4.61
C PRO A 338 -21.19 -10.81 3.09
N ASP A 339 -21.88 -9.78 2.58
CA ASP A 339 -22.12 -9.60 1.16
C ASP A 339 -20.97 -8.90 0.44
N ALA A 340 -20.01 -8.34 1.19
CA ALA A 340 -18.87 -7.62 0.64
C ALA A 340 -17.74 -8.52 0.12
N GLY A 341 -17.82 -9.83 0.34
CA GLY A 341 -16.74 -10.76 0.02
C GLY A 341 -15.82 -11.03 1.23
N ASP A 342 -14.83 -11.88 1.02
CA ASP A 342 -13.91 -12.30 2.08
C ASP A 342 -12.73 -11.32 2.14
N GLY A 343 -12.91 -10.16 2.72
CA GLY A 343 -11.86 -9.18 2.93
C GLY A 343 -12.35 -7.73 2.88
N ALA A 344 -11.92 -6.97 3.83
CA ALA A 344 -12.15 -5.53 3.88
C ALA A 344 -10.88 -4.81 4.36
N LEU A 345 -10.68 -3.59 3.90
CA LEU A 345 -9.54 -2.76 4.30
C LEU A 345 -9.40 -2.66 5.82
N PHE A 346 -10.53 -2.62 6.52
CA PHE A 346 -10.62 -2.53 7.98
C PHE A 346 -10.99 -3.87 8.63
N GLU A 347 -10.53 -4.97 8.07
CA GLU A 347 -10.63 -6.26 8.74
C GLU A 347 -9.49 -6.42 9.75
N ALA A 348 -9.84 -6.91 10.95
CA ALA A 348 -8.85 -7.09 12.01
C ALA A 348 -7.81 -8.15 11.61
N GLY A 349 -6.52 -7.80 11.67
CA GLY A 349 -5.43 -8.69 11.28
C GLY A 349 -5.27 -8.91 9.77
N GLN A 350 -5.93 -8.08 8.94
CA GLN A 350 -5.80 -8.12 7.47
C GLN A 350 -4.34 -7.96 7.04
N PHE A 351 -3.57 -7.13 7.72
CA PHE A 351 -2.18 -6.84 7.39
C PHE A 351 -1.23 -7.29 8.49
N VAL A 352 0.01 -7.62 8.11
CA VAL A 352 1.09 -7.97 9.03
C VAL A 352 2.11 -6.85 9.13
N ARG A 353 2.59 -6.36 7.98
CA ARG A 353 3.52 -5.24 7.90
C ARG A 353 3.28 -4.46 6.60
N PRO A 354 2.21 -3.67 6.55
CA PRO A 354 1.94 -2.85 5.37
C PRO A 354 3.01 -1.76 5.24
N THR A 355 3.70 -1.72 4.12
CA THR A 355 4.86 -0.84 3.87
C THR A 355 4.53 0.33 2.99
N SER A 356 3.61 0.19 2.05
CA SER A 356 3.29 1.27 1.11
C SER A 356 1.85 1.22 0.62
N LEU A 357 1.35 2.38 0.22
CA LEU A 357 -0.01 2.64 -0.23
C LEU A 357 0.02 3.30 -1.60
N ALA A 358 -0.88 2.90 -2.51
CA ALA A 358 -1.10 3.63 -3.75
C ALA A 358 -2.59 3.79 -4.04
N TYR A 359 -2.91 4.80 -4.85
CA TYR A 359 -4.26 5.12 -5.28
C TYR A 359 -4.31 5.20 -6.80
N ALA A 360 -5.28 4.51 -7.39
CA ALA A 360 -5.59 4.69 -8.80
C ALA A 360 -6.33 6.01 -8.99
N ALA A 361 -5.59 7.05 -9.40
CA ALA A 361 -6.14 8.38 -9.65
C ALA A 361 -6.86 8.45 -11.01
N ASP A 362 -7.60 7.41 -11.33
CA ASP A 362 -8.45 7.26 -12.50
C ASP A 362 -9.91 7.05 -12.08
N GLN A 363 -10.75 6.57 -12.97
CA GLN A 363 -12.16 6.35 -12.68
C GLN A 363 -12.43 5.11 -11.80
N THR A 364 -11.44 4.22 -11.64
CA THR A 364 -11.59 3.00 -10.84
C THR A 364 -11.53 3.30 -9.34
N GLY A 365 -10.66 4.24 -8.94
CA GLY A 365 -10.45 4.61 -7.55
C GLY A 365 -9.91 3.45 -6.70
N TYR A 366 -9.19 2.49 -7.30
CA TYR A 366 -8.62 1.37 -6.56
C TYR A 366 -7.57 1.83 -5.55
N LEU A 367 -7.55 1.15 -4.43
CA LEU A 367 -6.57 1.33 -3.37
C LEU A 367 -5.66 0.10 -3.33
N PHE A 368 -4.37 0.33 -3.27
CA PHE A 368 -3.36 -0.71 -3.17
C PHE A 368 -2.68 -0.63 -1.82
N VAL A 369 -2.56 -1.76 -1.15
CA VAL A 369 -1.80 -1.90 0.09
C VAL A 369 -0.75 -2.97 -0.12
N LEU A 370 0.50 -2.59 -0.04
CA LEU A 370 1.64 -3.50 -0.12
C LEU A 370 2.00 -3.97 1.28
N ASP A 371 1.94 -5.27 1.52
CA ASP A 371 2.25 -5.88 2.81
C ASP A 371 3.51 -6.73 2.70
N ALA A 372 4.62 -6.20 3.17
CA ALA A 372 5.90 -6.91 3.18
C ALA A 372 5.94 -8.05 4.21
N GLY A 373 5.03 -8.06 5.18
CA GLY A 373 4.92 -9.18 6.11
C GLY A 373 4.23 -10.41 5.50
N LYS A 374 3.47 -10.21 4.42
CA LYS A 374 2.81 -11.25 3.63
C LYS A 374 3.44 -11.43 2.24
N ASP A 375 4.43 -10.65 1.88
CA ASP A 375 4.99 -10.57 0.52
C ASP A 375 3.86 -10.46 -0.53
N SER A 376 2.88 -9.59 -0.30
CA SER A 376 1.64 -9.56 -1.08
C SER A 376 1.13 -8.15 -1.32
N LEU A 377 0.47 -7.98 -2.47
CA LEU A 377 -0.24 -6.77 -2.85
C LEU A 377 -1.74 -7.00 -2.72
N PHE A 378 -2.37 -6.21 -1.88
CA PHE A 378 -3.81 -6.19 -1.69
C PHE A 378 -4.43 -5.07 -2.52
N VAL A 379 -5.58 -5.36 -3.12
CA VAL A 379 -6.32 -4.42 -3.96
C VAL A 379 -7.73 -4.27 -3.42
N PHE A 380 -8.14 -3.02 -3.19
CA PHE A 380 -9.47 -2.68 -2.69
C PHE A 380 -10.15 -1.69 -3.62
N ASN A 381 -11.46 -1.74 -3.70
CA ASN A 381 -12.22 -0.70 -4.33
C ASN A 381 -12.30 0.56 -3.43
N GLN A 382 -12.84 1.65 -3.95
CA GLN A 382 -12.96 2.93 -3.23
C GLN A 382 -13.74 2.85 -1.90
N ASN A 383 -14.55 1.79 -1.70
CA ASN A 383 -15.31 1.58 -0.46
C ASN A 383 -14.56 0.69 0.55
N GLY A 384 -13.32 0.30 0.27
CA GLY A 384 -12.51 -0.55 1.14
C GLY A 384 -12.89 -2.04 1.10
N ILE A 385 -13.60 -2.49 0.05
CA ILE A 385 -13.90 -3.91 -0.19
C ILE A 385 -12.78 -4.48 -1.04
N GLU A 386 -12.20 -5.62 -0.63
CA GLU A 386 -11.14 -6.29 -1.37
C GLU A 386 -11.64 -6.76 -2.74
N GLY A 387 -10.92 -6.37 -3.78
CA GLY A 387 -11.18 -6.76 -5.16
C GLY A 387 -11.39 -5.59 -6.11
N VAL A 388 -11.54 -5.94 -7.38
CA VAL A 388 -11.78 -5.04 -8.51
C VAL A 388 -13.21 -5.17 -9.02
N ALA A 389 -13.64 -4.24 -9.85
CA ALA A 389 -14.94 -4.33 -10.50
C ALA A 389 -15.03 -5.60 -11.36
N PRO A 390 -16.18 -6.31 -11.32
CA PRO A 390 -16.37 -7.46 -12.21
C PRO A 390 -16.40 -6.99 -13.67
N PRO A 391 -15.97 -7.84 -14.62
CA PRO A 391 -15.95 -7.47 -16.03
C PRO A 391 -17.39 -7.18 -16.54
N PRO A 392 -17.52 -6.38 -17.59
CA PRO A 392 -18.81 -6.10 -18.21
C PRO A 392 -19.52 -7.40 -18.60
N GLY A 393 -20.79 -7.54 -18.18
CA GLY A 393 -21.58 -8.74 -18.49
C GLY A 393 -21.47 -9.90 -17.51
N ALA A 394 -20.70 -9.78 -16.44
CA ALA A 394 -20.52 -10.82 -15.43
C ALA A 394 -21.80 -11.22 -14.66
N GLY A 395 -22.91 -10.53 -14.86
CA GLY A 395 -24.18 -10.83 -14.15
C GLY A 395 -24.15 -10.60 -12.64
N SER A 396 -23.03 -10.12 -12.10
CA SER A 396 -22.79 -9.80 -10.70
C SER A 396 -22.16 -8.41 -10.58
N THR A 397 -22.49 -7.69 -9.52
CA THR A 397 -21.86 -6.43 -9.13
C THR A 397 -20.84 -6.62 -7.99
N ARG A 398 -20.67 -7.87 -7.52
CA ARG A 398 -19.75 -8.19 -6.44
C ARG A 398 -18.32 -8.03 -6.93
N PRO A 399 -17.44 -7.36 -6.16
CA PRO A 399 -16.01 -7.28 -6.50
C PRO A 399 -15.37 -8.64 -6.66
N VAL A 400 -14.47 -8.76 -7.61
CA VAL A 400 -13.68 -9.97 -7.84
C VAL A 400 -12.33 -9.80 -7.15
N ARG A 401 -11.96 -10.76 -6.31
CA ARG A 401 -10.67 -10.71 -5.60
C ARG A 401 -9.52 -10.76 -6.60
N ALA A 402 -8.67 -9.73 -6.56
CA ALA A 402 -7.53 -9.58 -7.46
C ALA A 402 -6.20 -9.34 -6.71
N SER A 403 -6.23 -9.46 -5.37
CA SER A 403 -5.02 -9.42 -4.54
C SER A 403 -4.14 -10.63 -4.83
N PHE A 404 -2.82 -10.43 -4.86
CA PHE A 404 -1.87 -11.48 -5.21
C PHE A 404 -0.54 -11.29 -4.49
N GLY A 405 0.31 -12.31 -4.53
CA GLY A 405 1.64 -12.27 -3.94
C GLY A 405 2.07 -13.63 -3.41
N GLY A 406 2.90 -13.58 -2.39
CA GLY A 406 3.53 -14.70 -1.73
C GLY A 406 5.04 -14.66 -1.87
N SER A 407 5.75 -15.25 -0.91
CA SER A 407 7.20 -15.17 -0.82
C SER A 407 7.90 -15.87 -1.98
N GLY A 408 8.83 -15.19 -2.63
CA GLY A 408 9.64 -15.74 -3.71
C GLY A 408 10.07 -14.75 -4.79
N ALA A 409 10.61 -15.27 -5.89
CA ALA A 409 11.10 -14.50 -7.03
C ALA A 409 10.29 -14.77 -8.33
N GLY A 410 9.20 -15.52 -8.24
CA GLY A 410 8.33 -15.79 -9.38
C GLY A 410 7.65 -14.53 -9.93
N PRO A 411 6.92 -14.66 -11.05
CA PRO A 411 6.31 -13.51 -11.71
C PRO A 411 5.25 -12.78 -10.88
N LEU A 412 4.55 -13.49 -9.99
CA LEU A 412 3.54 -12.96 -9.08
C LEU A 412 3.97 -13.05 -7.60
N GLN A 413 5.27 -13.21 -7.34
CA GLN A 413 5.82 -13.33 -6.00
C GLN A 413 6.74 -12.16 -5.70
N PHE A 414 6.89 -11.86 -4.40
CA PHE A 414 7.74 -10.79 -3.90
C PHE A 414 8.69 -11.30 -2.82
N ALA A 415 9.71 -10.52 -2.54
CA ALA A 415 10.60 -10.70 -1.41
C ALA A 415 10.81 -9.35 -0.72
N ASP A 416 10.24 -9.19 0.48
CA ASP A 416 10.32 -7.97 1.27
C ASP A 416 9.99 -6.69 0.46
N PRO A 417 8.83 -6.61 -0.23
CA PRO A 417 8.49 -5.48 -1.08
C PRO A 417 8.23 -4.23 -0.23
N GLN A 418 8.73 -3.06 -0.66
CA GLN A 418 8.70 -1.85 0.18
C GLN A 418 7.86 -0.71 -0.40
N GLY A 419 7.79 -0.54 -1.72
CA GLY A 419 7.10 0.58 -2.36
C GLY A 419 6.12 0.13 -3.44
N VAL A 420 5.00 0.83 -3.58
CA VAL A 420 4.00 0.60 -4.63
C VAL A 420 3.56 1.92 -5.26
N ALA A 421 3.42 1.94 -6.58
CA ALA A 421 2.85 3.05 -7.33
C ALA A 421 1.84 2.57 -8.37
N TYR A 422 0.94 3.44 -8.76
CA TYR A 422 -0.03 3.19 -9.83
C TYR A 422 0.04 4.30 -10.88
N TYR A 423 0.07 3.91 -12.14
CA TYR A 423 0.02 4.86 -13.24
C TYR A 423 -0.58 4.21 -14.49
N GLN A 424 -1.65 4.79 -15.04
CA GLN A 424 -2.29 4.34 -16.30
C GLN A 424 -2.47 2.83 -16.38
N GLU A 425 -3.25 2.27 -15.45
CA GLU A 425 -3.60 0.84 -15.35
C GLU A 425 -2.40 -0.09 -15.03
N VAL A 426 -1.22 0.47 -14.79
CA VAL A 426 -0.03 -0.29 -14.40
C VAL A 426 0.29 -0.06 -12.93
N VAL A 427 0.42 -1.16 -12.20
CA VAL A 427 0.94 -1.20 -10.85
C VAL A 427 2.43 -1.49 -10.89
N TYR A 428 3.21 -0.70 -10.18
CA TYR A 428 4.65 -0.84 -10.03
C TYR A 428 4.94 -1.22 -8.58
N VAL A 429 5.78 -2.22 -8.34
CA VAL A 429 6.17 -2.67 -7.01
C VAL A 429 7.68 -2.69 -6.89
N ALA A 430 8.22 -1.97 -5.92
CA ALA A 430 9.63 -2.08 -5.52
C ALA A 430 9.80 -3.40 -4.75
N ASP A 431 10.20 -4.43 -5.47
CA ASP A 431 10.42 -5.79 -4.98
C ASP A 431 11.87 -5.88 -4.46
N THR A 432 12.06 -5.36 -3.26
CA THR A 432 13.35 -4.98 -2.65
C THR A 432 14.31 -6.16 -2.56
N GLY A 433 13.85 -7.29 -2.04
CA GLY A 433 14.69 -8.49 -1.89
C GLY A 433 15.04 -9.17 -3.21
N ASN A 434 14.29 -8.90 -4.27
CA ASN A 434 14.57 -9.38 -5.62
C ASN A 434 15.32 -8.35 -6.49
N ASN A 435 15.65 -7.16 -5.95
CA ASN A 435 16.35 -6.07 -6.65
C ASN A 435 15.71 -5.69 -7.99
N ARG A 436 14.39 -5.56 -8.02
CA ARG A 436 13.64 -5.26 -9.24
C ARG A 436 12.43 -4.37 -8.98
N ILE A 437 11.95 -3.72 -10.03
CA ILE A 437 10.61 -3.14 -10.08
C ILE A 437 9.73 -4.10 -10.88
N SER A 438 8.83 -4.77 -10.18
CA SER A 438 7.82 -5.64 -10.77
C SER A 438 6.65 -4.81 -11.25
N ARG A 439 6.08 -5.15 -12.43
CA ARG A 439 5.00 -4.39 -13.04
C ARG A 439 3.85 -5.31 -13.38
N PHE A 440 2.63 -4.81 -13.14
CA PHE A 440 1.43 -5.60 -13.34
C PHE A 440 0.32 -4.75 -13.96
N ARG A 441 -0.54 -5.39 -14.73
CA ARG A 441 -1.75 -4.80 -15.27
C ARG A 441 -2.91 -5.78 -15.10
N LEU A 442 -4.10 -5.26 -14.86
CA LEU A 442 -5.27 -6.10 -14.78
C LEU A 442 -5.55 -6.72 -16.16
N ASN A 443 -5.87 -8.03 -16.21
CA ASN A 443 -6.08 -8.71 -17.48
C ASN A 443 -7.26 -8.16 -18.29
N THR A 444 -8.24 -7.56 -17.63
CA THR A 444 -9.36 -6.87 -18.27
C THR A 444 -9.01 -5.54 -18.93
N ASP A 445 -7.82 -5.01 -18.68
CA ASP A 445 -7.37 -3.71 -19.20
C ASP A 445 -6.54 -3.83 -20.49
N PHE A 446 -6.45 -5.04 -21.06
CA PHE A 446 -5.71 -5.29 -22.32
C PHE A 446 -6.58 -5.21 -23.57
N GLU A 447 -7.84 -4.83 -23.47
CA GLU A 447 -8.76 -4.71 -24.60
C GLU A 447 -8.57 -3.42 -25.43
#